data_a1c18af317c068df24fdae47da0bdb88
#
_entry.id   a1c18af317c068df24fdae47da0bdb88
#
_cell.length_a   1.000
_cell.length_b   1.000
_cell.length_c   1.000
_cell.angle_alpha   90.00
_cell.angle_beta   90.00
_cell.angle_gamma   90.00
#
_symmetry.space_group_name_H-M   'P 1'
#
loop_
_entity.id
_entity.type
_entity.pdbx_description
1 polymer ?
#
loop_
_entity_poly.entity_id
_entity_poly.type
_entity_poly.pdbx_seq_one_letter_code
_entity_poly.pdbx_strand_id
1 'polypeptide(L)' 'MEKIVITPNQCKASRDLLEWKQTDLAEKSTIGITTITEFERGLRELATRTMKELIRTFEDAGIEFINDDQKIGAVVLKK' A
#
# COMPACT_ATOMS: atom_id res chain seq x y z
N MET A 1 -2.81 15.65 -14.20
CA MET A 1 -2.00 14.55 -13.73
C MET A 1 -2.66 13.89 -12.52
N GLU A 2 -2.96 12.62 -12.62
CA GLU A 2 -3.66 11.95 -11.56
C GLU A 2 -2.72 11.64 -10.40
N LYS A 3 -3.24 11.85 -9.20
CA LYS A 3 -2.52 11.52 -7.99
C LYS A 3 -2.93 10.11 -7.57
N ILE A 4 -1.98 9.19 -7.58
CA ILE A 4 -2.26 7.81 -7.18
C ILE A 4 -2.18 7.72 -5.66
N VAL A 5 -3.28 7.31 -5.06
CA VAL A 5 -3.39 7.17 -3.61
C VAL A 5 -4.06 5.83 -3.34
N ILE A 6 -3.48 5.05 -2.44
CA ILE A 6 -4.12 3.81 -2.00
C ILE A 6 -4.72 4.01 -0.62
N THR A 7 -5.73 3.21 -0.33
CA THR A 7 -6.42 3.26 0.96
C THR A 7 -5.73 2.36 1.97
N PRO A 8 -6.00 2.57 3.28
CA PRO A 8 -5.51 1.64 4.30
C PRO A 8 -5.90 0.19 4.01
N ASN A 9 -7.12 -0.04 3.53
CA ASN A 9 -7.56 -1.40 3.21
C ASN A 9 -6.79 -2.00 2.06
N GLN A 10 -6.45 -1.20 1.04
CA GLN A 10 -5.62 -1.67 -0.06
C GLN A 10 -4.22 -2.05 0.43
N CYS A 11 -3.68 -1.30 1.38
CA CYS A 11 -2.38 -1.60 1.97
C CYS A 11 -2.41 -2.95 2.67
N LYS A 12 -3.42 -3.18 3.51
CA LYS A 12 -3.58 -4.46 4.21
C LYS A 12 -3.76 -5.61 3.24
N ALA A 13 -4.63 -5.43 2.24
CA ALA A 13 -4.90 -6.47 1.25
C ALA A 13 -3.64 -6.83 0.47
N SER A 14 -2.84 -5.83 0.11
CA SER A 14 -1.60 -6.06 -0.62
C SER A 14 -0.62 -6.86 0.23
N ARG A 15 -0.48 -6.51 1.51
CA ARG A 15 0.38 -7.26 2.41
C ARG A 15 -0.09 -8.71 2.54
N ASP A 16 -1.39 -8.90 2.69
CA ASP A 16 -1.96 -10.25 2.84
C ASP A 16 -1.69 -11.09 1.61
N LEU A 17 -1.85 -10.51 0.42
CA LEU A 17 -1.57 -11.22 -0.83
C LEU A 17 -0.12 -11.63 -0.94
N LEU A 18 0.78 -10.81 -0.42
CA LEU A 18 2.22 -11.08 -0.47
C LEU A 18 2.70 -11.88 0.75
N GLU A 19 1.81 -12.14 1.70
CA GLU A 19 2.12 -12.79 2.96
C GLU A 19 3.19 -12.03 3.75
N TRP A 20 3.10 -10.70 3.70
CA TRP A 20 4.01 -9.82 4.42
C TRP A 20 3.39 -9.35 5.72
N LYS A 21 4.21 -9.30 6.76
CA LYS A 21 3.86 -8.61 7.99
C LYS A 21 4.11 -7.12 7.82
N GLN A 22 3.58 -6.31 8.74
CA GLN A 22 3.87 -4.87 8.72
C GLN A 22 5.37 -4.59 8.81
N THR A 23 6.09 -5.40 9.59
CA THR A 23 7.54 -5.26 9.72
C THR A 23 8.25 -5.52 8.39
N ASP A 24 7.76 -6.50 7.62
CA ASP A 24 8.34 -6.78 6.30
C ASP A 24 8.15 -5.58 5.37
N LEU A 25 6.96 -5.01 5.38
CA LEU A 25 6.67 -3.84 4.56
C LEU A 25 7.54 -2.65 4.98
N ALA A 26 7.71 -2.45 6.29
CA ALA A 26 8.54 -1.36 6.79
C ALA A 26 9.97 -1.49 6.28
N GLU A 27 10.53 -2.69 6.32
CA GLU A 27 11.87 -2.93 5.82
C GLU A 27 12.01 -2.66 4.33
N LYS A 28 11.06 -3.21 3.55
CA LYS A 28 11.16 -3.14 2.10
C LYS A 28 10.88 -1.74 1.56
N SER A 29 10.02 -0.99 2.24
CA SER A 29 9.64 0.35 1.79
C SER A 29 10.48 1.45 2.41
N THR A 30 11.26 1.14 3.43
CA THR A 30 12.00 2.10 4.25
C THR A 30 11.08 3.11 4.97
N ILE A 31 9.79 2.79 5.06
CA ILE A 31 8.83 3.58 5.83
C ILE A 31 8.81 3.05 7.26
N GLY A 32 8.78 3.94 8.25
CA GLY A 32 8.76 3.51 9.65
C GLY A 32 7.55 2.66 9.99
N ILE A 33 7.74 1.67 10.86
CA ILE A 33 6.67 0.74 11.24
C ILE A 33 5.49 1.49 11.87
N THR A 34 5.75 2.49 12.68
CA THR A 34 4.69 3.28 13.32
C THR A 34 3.83 3.98 12.28
N THR A 35 4.47 4.53 11.24
CA THR A 35 3.76 5.21 10.16
C THR A 35 2.84 4.23 9.43
N ILE A 36 3.33 3.03 9.14
CA ILE A 36 2.53 2.00 8.47
C ILE A 36 1.36 1.57 9.34
N THR A 37 1.62 1.31 10.61
CA THR A 37 0.58 0.86 11.54
C THR A 37 -0.53 1.91 11.65
N GLU A 38 -0.16 3.17 11.82
CA GLU A 38 -1.13 4.25 11.94
C GLU A 38 -1.91 4.46 10.65
N PHE A 39 -1.23 4.37 9.51
CA PHE A 39 -1.90 4.50 8.23
C PHE A 39 -2.93 3.38 8.03
N GLU A 40 -2.57 2.16 8.33
CA GLU A 40 -3.48 1.02 8.14
C GLU A 40 -4.67 1.07 9.10
N ARG A 41 -4.51 1.73 10.24
CA ARG A 41 -5.63 1.92 11.17
C ARG A 41 -6.49 3.14 10.84
N GLY A 42 -6.12 3.87 9.80
CA GLY A 42 -6.87 5.06 9.40
C GLY A 42 -6.59 6.27 10.27
N LEU A 43 -5.52 6.25 11.06
CA LEU A 43 -5.19 7.32 11.99
C LEU A 43 -4.26 8.38 11.42
N ARG A 44 -3.74 8.14 10.24
CA ARG A 44 -2.74 9.01 9.64
C ARG A 44 -2.82 8.97 8.13
N GLU A 45 -2.68 10.14 7.51
CA GLU A 45 -2.49 10.22 6.06
C GLU A 45 -0.99 10.23 5.78
N LEU A 46 -0.61 9.75 4.62
CA LEU A 46 0.79 9.72 4.23
C LEU A 46 1.11 10.92 3.36
N ALA A 47 2.29 11.51 3.56
CA ALA A 47 2.80 12.51 2.66
C ALA A 47 2.95 11.91 1.26
N THR A 48 2.88 12.76 0.24
CA THR A 48 2.95 12.31 -1.16
C THR A 48 4.16 11.44 -1.43
N ARG A 49 5.32 11.84 -0.93
CA ARG A 49 6.56 11.05 -1.13
C ARG A 49 6.44 9.67 -0.49
N THR A 50 5.93 9.61 0.73
CA THR A 50 5.77 8.35 1.44
C THR A 50 4.77 7.45 0.75
N MET A 51 3.67 8.04 0.27
CA MET A 51 2.67 7.29 -0.49
C MET A 51 3.27 6.69 -1.75
N LYS A 52 4.09 7.45 -2.48
CA LYS A 52 4.75 6.93 -3.68
C LYS A 52 5.69 5.77 -3.36
N GLU A 53 6.44 5.87 -2.27
CA GLU A 53 7.32 4.78 -1.85
C GLU A 53 6.53 3.52 -1.52
N LEU A 54 5.41 3.68 -0.83
CA LEU A 54 4.55 2.56 -0.47
C LEU A 54 4.02 1.86 -1.71
N ILE A 55 3.46 2.63 -2.64
CA ILE A 55 2.91 2.10 -3.88
C ILE A 55 3.99 1.40 -4.69
N ARG A 56 5.14 2.03 -4.82
CA ARG A 56 6.25 1.47 -5.58
C ARG A 56 6.71 0.13 -5.00
N THR A 57 6.79 0.06 -3.66
CA THR A 57 7.20 -1.18 -2.99
C THR A 57 6.25 -2.32 -3.34
N PHE A 58 4.95 -2.06 -3.31
CA PHE A 58 3.96 -3.07 -3.66
C PHE A 58 4.00 -3.41 -5.15
N GLU A 59 4.13 -2.41 -6.01
CA GLU A 59 4.17 -2.66 -7.45
C GLU A 59 5.39 -3.48 -7.84
N ASP A 60 6.54 -3.19 -7.24
CA ASP A 60 7.76 -3.97 -7.49
C ASP A 60 7.60 -5.42 -7.05
N ALA A 61 6.72 -5.67 -6.09
CA ALA A 61 6.45 -7.03 -5.62
C ALA A 61 5.35 -7.73 -6.42
N GLY A 62 4.75 -7.05 -7.39
CA GLY A 62 3.75 -7.64 -8.26
C GLY A 62 2.31 -7.24 -7.98
N ILE A 63 2.08 -6.30 -7.09
CA ILE A 63 0.72 -5.84 -6.80
C ILE A 63 0.26 -4.84 -7.85
N GLU A 64 -0.98 -5.00 -8.29
CA GLU A 64 -1.63 -4.02 -9.14
C GLU A 64 -2.84 -3.48 -8.40
N PHE A 65 -2.95 -2.14 -8.33
CA PHE A 65 -4.07 -1.48 -7.67
C PHE A 65 -5.12 -1.12 -8.71
N ILE A 66 -6.36 -1.49 -8.43
CA ILE A 66 -7.47 -1.25 -9.35
C ILE A 66 -8.42 -0.25 -8.72
N ASN A 67 -8.58 0.90 -9.37
CA ASN A 67 -9.45 1.98 -8.89
C ASN A 67 -10.36 2.42 -10.03
N ASP A 68 -11.27 1.55 -10.44
CA ASP A 68 -12.27 1.93 -11.41
C ASP A 68 -13.64 2.07 -10.71
N ASP A 69 -14.65 2.45 -11.47
CA ASP A 69 -15.98 2.73 -10.90
C ASP A 69 -16.63 1.53 -10.25
N GLN A 70 -16.24 0.32 -10.63
CA GLN A 70 -16.87 -0.90 -10.14
C GLN A 70 -16.00 -1.66 -9.14
N LYS A 71 -14.70 -1.36 -9.11
CA LYS A 71 -13.75 -2.14 -8.29
C LYS A 71 -12.81 -1.23 -7.52
N ILE A 72 -13.38 -0.19 -6.93
CA ILE A 72 -12.58 0.73 -6.12
C ILE A 72 -11.99 -0.02 -4.93
N GLY A 73 -10.68 0.10 -4.76
CA GLY A 73 -9.98 -0.54 -3.64
C GLY A 73 -9.54 -1.96 -3.89
N ALA A 74 -9.77 -2.51 -5.08
CA ALA A 74 -9.31 -3.86 -5.38
C ALA A 74 -7.80 -3.88 -5.60
N VAL A 75 -7.17 -4.98 -5.22
CA VAL A 75 -5.75 -5.21 -5.47
C VAL A 75 -5.59 -6.61 -6.06
N VAL A 76 -4.61 -6.76 -6.93
CA VAL A 76 -4.35 -8.04 -7.60
C VAL A 76 -2.85 -8.31 -7.55
N LEU A 77 -2.49 -9.54 -7.23
CA LEU A 77 -1.10 -9.97 -7.30
C LEU A 77 -0.84 -10.57 -8.66
N LYS A 78 0.06 -9.95 -9.40
CA LYS A 78 0.47 -10.44 -10.71
C LYS A 78 1.85 -11.08 -10.60
N LYS A 79 1.94 -12.30 -11.03
CA LYS A 79 3.21 -13.00 -11.10
C LYS A 79 3.45 -13.51 -12.49
#